data_fcd6998793296da8040ba2a9d302a702
#
_entry.id   fcd6998793296da8040ba2a9d302a702
#
_cell.length_a   1.000
_cell.length_b   1.000
_cell.length_c   1.000
_cell.angle_alpha   90.00
_cell.angle_beta   90.00
_cell.angle_gamma   90.00
#
_symmetry.space_group_name_H-M   'P 1'
#
loop_
_entity.id
_entity.type
_entity.pdbx_description
1 polymer ?
#
loop_
_entity_poly.entity_id
_entity_poly.type
_entity_poly.pdbx_seq_one_letter_code
_entity_poly.pdbx_strand_id
1 'polypeptide(L)'
;GSDSSGGAGIQADLKTMLANGVFGMSAITAITAQNTMGVTGVQNITPDMVAAQIDAVYTDIPPAAVKIGMVSSAELICTIADRLEAHHARHIVLDPVMVATSGAKLIDDDAITALTERLFPLAEVITPNIPETEVLLDLIAHRGASLDPAKWAEDTDRESTRIVSDTAMEDAGRTVSEHYGCAVLVKGGHGVADASDLLYADGVATWIHGVRVDNPNTHGTG
;
A
#
# COMPACT_ATOMS: atom_id res chain seq x y z
N GLY A 1 -2.00 3.54 9.99
CA GLY A 1 -1.54 3.33 11.36
C GLY A 1 -0.48 4.32 11.80
N SER A 2 -0.19 4.36 13.11
CA SER A 2 0.90 5.16 13.66
C SER A 2 2.22 4.37 13.68
N ASP A 3 3.34 5.05 13.88
CA ASP A 3 4.64 4.48 14.22
C ASP A 3 5.28 5.34 15.32
N SER A 4 5.42 4.77 16.54
CA SER A 4 5.94 5.50 17.67
C SER A 4 7.40 5.94 17.50
N SER A 5 8.19 5.28 16.63
CA SER A 5 9.56 5.70 16.29
C SER A 5 9.59 6.83 15.26
N GLY A 6 8.50 7.04 14.54
CA GLY A 6 8.34 8.14 13.58
C GLY A 6 9.02 7.92 12.24
N GLY A 7 9.48 6.69 11.93
CA GLY A 7 10.11 6.32 10.65
C GLY A 7 9.13 5.88 9.58
N ALA A 8 7.92 5.47 9.98
CA ALA A 8 6.84 5.05 9.09
C ALA A 8 5.49 5.62 9.56
N GLY A 9 4.39 5.10 9.02
CA GLY A 9 3.03 5.47 9.39
C GLY A 9 2.72 6.95 9.22
N ILE A 10 1.68 7.42 9.93
CA ILE A 10 1.24 8.82 9.83
C ILE A 10 2.33 9.83 10.21
N GLN A 11 3.27 9.45 11.08
CA GLN A 11 4.36 10.35 11.48
C GLN A 11 5.32 10.60 10.32
N ALA A 12 5.64 9.60 9.51
CA ALA A 12 6.43 9.77 8.29
C ALA A 12 5.62 10.53 7.22
N ASP A 13 4.34 10.19 7.04
CA ASP A 13 3.46 10.87 6.10
C ASP A 13 3.39 12.37 6.38
N LEU A 14 3.11 12.77 7.64
CA LEU A 14 3.00 14.18 8.04
C LEU A 14 4.32 14.94 7.90
N LYS A 15 5.46 14.30 8.23
CA LYS A 15 6.79 14.89 8.02
C LYS A 15 7.09 15.12 6.55
N THR A 16 6.73 14.14 5.71
CA THR A 16 6.92 14.22 4.25
C THR A 16 6.04 15.31 3.65
N MET A 17 4.77 15.38 4.03
CA MET A 17 3.85 16.44 3.61
C MET A 17 4.40 17.81 3.99
N LEU A 18 4.83 17.99 5.26
CA LEU A 18 5.41 19.24 5.73
C LEU A 18 6.67 19.63 4.96
N ALA A 19 7.57 18.66 4.71
CA ALA A 19 8.81 18.90 3.95
C ALA A 19 8.54 19.33 2.50
N ASN A 20 7.38 18.94 1.95
CA ASN A 20 6.93 19.34 0.61
C ASN A 20 5.98 20.56 0.62
N GLY A 21 5.86 21.27 1.73
CA GLY A 21 5.01 22.47 1.84
C GLY A 21 3.50 22.17 1.85
N VAL A 22 3.11 20.93 2.18
CA VAL A 22 1.72 20.50 2.24
C VAL A 22 1.24 20.45 3.69
N PHE A 23 0.06 21.01 3.97
CA PHE A 23 -0.60 20.87 5.26
C PHE A 23 -1.18 19.45 5.39
N GLY A 24 -0.60 18.66 6.28
CA GLY A 24 -1.00 17.26 6.51
C GLY A 24 -2.03 17.12 7.62
N MET A 25 -3.07 16.34 7.35
CA MET A 25 -4.07 15.88 8.32
C MET A 25 -4.04 14.36 8.39
N SER A 26 -4.63 13.75 9.41
CA SER A 26 -4.62 12.29 9.53
C SER A 26 -5.88 11.74 10.18
N ALA A 27 -6.33 10.57 9.69
CA ALA A 27 -7.24 9.68 10.37
C ALA A 27 -6.46 8.43 10.82
N ILE A 28 -6.42 8.16 12.11
CA ILE A 28 -5.63 7.06 12.69
C ILE A 28 -6.48 5.79 12.67
N THR A 29 -5.97 4.73 12.01
CA THR A 29 -6.63 3.43 11.92
C THR A 29 -6.16 2.44 12.97
N ALA A 30 -4.89 2.56 13.40
CA ALA A 30 -4.29 1.77 14.46
C ALA A 30 -3.17 2.54 15.16
N ILE A 31 -2.98 2.28 16.45
CA ILE A 31 -1.84 2.75 17.22
C ILE A 31 -0.88 1.57 17.39
N THR A 32 0.41 1.77 17.11
CA THR A 32 1.44 0.74 17.27
C THR A 32 2.46 1.11 18.36
N ALA A 33 2.93 0.11 19.08
CA ALA A 33 4.17 0.17 19.84
C ALA A 33 5.28 -0.38 18.92
N GLN A 34 5.96 0.51 18.21
CA GLN A 34 6.87 0.18 17.12
C GLN A 34 8.17 0.98 17.22
N ASN A 35 9.26 0.34 16.81
CA ASN A 35 10.57 0.96 16.64
C ASN A 35 11.28 0.35 15.41
N THR A 36 12.54 0.71 15.18
CA THR A 36 13.34 0.22 14.04
C THR A 36 13.63 -1.29 14.10
N MET A 37 13.38 -1.94 15.22
CA MET A 37 13.59 -3.38 15.41
C MET A 37 12.32 -4.19 15.17
N GLY A 38 11.12 -3.56 15.22
CA GLY A 38 9.85 -4.25 14.98
C GLY A 38 8.66 -3.64 15.70
N VAL A 39 7.54 -4.34 15.59
CA VAL A 39 6.25 -3.99 16.19
C VAL A 39 6.00 -4.93 17.37
N THR A 40 5.84 -4.39 18.59
CA THR A 40 5.59 -5.15 19.82
C THR A 40 4.14 -5.09 20.31
N GLY A 41 3.32 -4.19 19.73
CA GLY A 41 1.90 -4.10 20.04
C GLY A 41 1.14 -3.30 18.98
N VAL A 42 -0.09 -3.71 18.73
CA VAL A 42 -1.03 -3.02 17.83
C VAL A 42 -2.37 -2.91 18.52
N GLN A 43 -2.95 -1.72 18.50
CA GLN A 43 -4.32 -1.47 18.93
C GLN A 43 -5.08 -0.82 17.77
N ASN A 44 -6.04 -1.54 17.20
CA ASN A 44 -6.91 -1.00 16.18
C ASN A 44 -7.87 0.05 16.77
N ILE A 45 -8.12 1.09 16.02
CA ILE A 45 -9.17 2.08 16.30
C ILE A 45 -10.49 1.50 15.78
N THR A 46 -11.57 1.76 16.50
CA THR A 46 -12.89 1.25 16.08
C THR A 46 -13.35 1.89 14.77
N PRO A 47 -14.09 1.17 13.92
CA PRO A 47 -14.61 1.68 12.66
C PRO A 47 -15.37 2.99 12.81
N ASP A 48 -16.24 3.10 13.83
CA ASP A 48 -16.98 4.34 14.12
C ASP A 48 -16.06 5.52 14.39
N MET A 49 -14.96 5.31 15.13
CA MET A 49 -14.01 6.39 15.41
C MET A 49 -13.19 6.75 14.17
N VAL A 50 -12.85 5.79 13.31
CA VAL A 50 -12.19 6.07 12.02
C VAL A 50 -13.12 6.87 11.12
N ALA A 51 -14.39 6.48 11.01
CA ALA A 51 -15.41 7.24 10.29
C ALA A 51 -15.52 8.67 10.81
N ALA A 52 -15.63 8.84 12.13
CA ALA A 52 -15.75 10.16 12.75
C ALA A 52 -14.52 11.05 12.49
N GLN A 53 -13.31 10.49 12.47
CA GLN A 53 -12.10 11.25 12.13
C GLN A 53 -12.13 11.73 10.66
N ILE A 54 -12.52 10.86 9.73
CA ILE A 54 -12.65 11.22 8.31
C ILE A 54 -13.71 12.31 8.14
N ASP A 55 -14.88 12.13 8.72
CA ASP A 55 -15.99 13.09 8.65
C ASP A 55 -15.59 14.44 9.25
N ALA A 56 -14.88 14.46 10.38
CA ALA A 56 -14.42 15.69 11.02
C ALA A 56 -13.48 16.50 10.09
N VAL A 57 -12.57 15.81 9.38
CA VAL A 57 -11.68 16.49 8.42
C VAL A 57 -12.46 17.00 7.23
N TYR A 58 -13.30 16.18 6.61
CA TYR A 58 -14.01 16.56 5.39
C TYR A 58 -15.06 17.65 5.59
N THR A 59 -15.65 17.75 6.79
CA THR A 59 -16.68 18.77 7.10
C THR A 59 -16.09 20.14 7.42
N ASP A 60 -14.82 20.24 7.76
CA ASP A 60 -14.15 21.51 8.13
C ASP A 60 -13.07 21.89 7.11
N ILE A 61 -12.11 21.01 6.85
CA ILE A 61 -10.95 21.26 5.98
C ILE A 61 -10.86 20.12 4.94
N PRO A 62 -11.72 20.10 3.89
CA PRO A 62 -11.71 19.03 2.90
C PRO A 62 -10.33 18.88 2.24
N PRO A 63 -9.73 17.68 2.27
CA PRO A 63 -8.40 17.47 1.70
C PRO A 63 -8.46 17.51 0.16
N ALA A 64 -7.42 18.06 -0.46
CA ALA A 64 -7.27 18.05 -1.92
C ALA A 64 -6.85 16.66 -2.45
N ALA A 65 -6.16 15.87 -1.63
CA ALA A 65 -5.73 14.51 -1.95
C ALA A 65 -5.70 13.66 -0.68
N VAL A 66 -5.75 12.34 -0.85
CA VAL A 66 -5.75 11.37 0.25
C VAL A 66 -4.63 10.35 0.02
N LYS A 67 -3.81 10.09 1.03
CA LYS A 67 -2.92 8.93 1.05
C LYS A 67 -3.44 7.91 2.04
N ILE A 68 -3.59 6.67 1.59
CA ILE A 68 -3.96 5.53 2.43
C ILE A 68 -2.72 4.63 2.55
N GLY A 69 -2.32 4.34 3.77
CA GLY A 69 -1.29 3.34 4.06
C GLY A 69 -1.91 2.07 4.63
N MET A 70 -1.24 1.45 5.60
CA MET A 70 -1.69 0.20 6.21
C MET A 70 -3.08 0.31 6.86
N VAL A 71 -3.99 -0.57 6.43
CA VAL A 71 -5.29 -0.85 7.06
C VAL A 71 -5.40 -2.35 7.30
N SER A 72 -5.65 -2.76 8.53
CA SER A 72 -5.45 -4.15 8.98
C SER A 72 -6.67 -5.07 8.86
N SER A 73 -7.88 -4.55 8.69
CA SER A 73 -9.09 -5.38 8.67
C SER A 73 -10.07 -4.98 7.57
N ALA A 74 -10.85 -5.96 7.09
CA ALA A 74 -11.89 -5.76 6.09
C ALA A 74 -12.94 -4.72 6.54
N GLU A 75 -13.32 -4.75 7.82
CA GLU A 75 -14.30 -3.80 8.37
C GLU A 75 -13.79 -2.35 8.30
N LEU A 76 -12.53 -2.11 8.66
CA LEU A 76 -11.92 -0.77 8.55
C LEU A 76 -11.79 -0.32 7.10
N ILE A 77 -11.42 -1.24 6.20
CA ILE A 77 -11.32 -0.98 4.75
C ILE A 77 -12.68 -0.54 4.21
N CYS A 78 -13.74 -1.29 4.49
CA CYS A 78 -15.11 -0.94 4.08
C CYS A 78 -15.55 0.41 4.66
N THR A 79 -15.27 0.66 5.95
CA THR A 79 -15.60 1.93 6.59
C THR A 79 -14.90 3.11 5.93
N ILE A 80 -13.60 2.97 5.63
CA ILE A 80 -12.83 4.02 4.93
C ILE A 80 -13.41 4.26 3.54
N ALA A 81 -13.67 3.19 2.77
CA ALA A 81 -14.25 3.29 1.43
C ALA A 81 -15.59 4.02 1.46
N ASP A 82 -16.51 3.63 2.35
CA ASP A 82 -17.83 4.25 2.51
C ASP A 82 -17.72 5.76 2.81
N ARG A 83 -16.77 6.17 3.67
CA ARG A 83 -16.58 7.59 4.00
C ARG A 83 -15.97 8.37 2.84
N LEU A 84 -14.99 7.80 2.15
CA LEU A 84 -14.38 8.46 1.00
C LEU A 84 -15.38 8.62 -0.16
N GLU A 85 -16.21 7.61 -0.41
CA GLU A 85 -17.31 7.69 -1.39
C GLU A 85 -18.34 8.76 -0.98
N ALA A 86 -18.79 8.77 0.28
CA ALA A 86 -19.78 9.73 0.78
C ALA A 86 -19.30 11.19 0.67
N HIS A 87 -18.01 11.42 0.85
CA HIS A 87 -17.38 12.76 0.71
C HIS A 87 -16.89 13.06 -0.71
N HIS A 88 -17.10 12.18 -1.68
CA HIS A 88 -16.62 12.33 -3.06
C HIS A 88 -15.11 12.60 -3.12
N ALA A 89 -14.34 11.89 -2.30
CA ALA A 89 -12.89 12.02 -2.22
C ALA A 89 -12.21 11.85 -3.59
N ARG A 90 -11.16 12.61 -3.84
CA ARG A 90 -10.41 12.59 -5.10
C ARG A 90 -8.92 12.48 -4.83
N HIS A 91 -8.16 12.14 -5.87
CA HIS A 91 -6.71 12.05 -5.83
C HIS A 91 -6.24 11.13 -4.69
N ILE A 92 -6.75 9.90 -4.72
CA ILE A 92 -6.45 8.88 -3.71
C ILE A 92 -5.22 8.10 -4.16
N VAL A 93 -4.18 8.13 -3.32
CA VAL A 93 -2.98 7.29 -3.46
C VAL A 93 -3.05 6.21 -2.39
N LEU A 94 -3.03 4.96 -2.81
CA LEU A 94 -3.14 3.81 -1.92
C LEU A 94 -1.85 2.99 -1.91
N ASP A 95 -1.23 2.88 -0.76
CA ASP A 95 -0.11 1.96 -0.51
C ASP A 95 -0.67 0.63 0.01
N PRO A 96 -0.70 -0.43 -0.82
CA PRO A 96 -1.35 -1.69 -0.49
C PRO A 96 -0.45 -2.56 0.41
N VAL A 97 -0.20 -2.09 1.63
CA VAL A 97 0.67 -2.77 2.59
C VAL A 97 0.05 -4.11 2.99
N MET A 98 0.52 -5.21 2.39
CA MET A 98 0.03 -6.56 2.61
C MET A 98 1.03 -7.45 3.33
N VAL A 99 2.33 -7.21 3.09
CA VAL A 99 3.43 -8.06 3.58
C VAL A 99 4.49 -7.19 4.25
N ALA A 100 4.94 -7.58 5.44
CA ALA A 100 6.09 -6.93 6.08
C ALA A 100 7.38 -7.19 5.31
N THR A 101 8.37 -6.33 5.46
CA THR A 101 9.73 -6.54 4.91
C THR A 101 10.35 -7.88 5.35
N SER A 102 9.92 -8.42 6.49
CA SER A 102 10.29 -9.76 6.99
C SER A 102 9.58 -10.92 6.27
N GLY A 103 8.67 -10.64 5.33
CA GLY A 103 7.82 -11.65 4.67
C GLY A 103 6.59 -12.08 5.48
N ALA A 104 6.38 -11.52 6.67
CA ALA A 104 5.20 -11.83 7.48
C ALA A 104 3.94 -11.16 6.87
N LYS A 105 2.85 -11.92 6.78
CA LYS A 105 1.54 -11.42 6.38
C LYS A 105 1.04 -10.39 7.41
N LEU A 106 0.67 -9.21 6.94
CA LEU A 106 0.20 -8.09 7.77
C LEU A 106 -1.32 -7.94 7.79
N ILE A 107 -2.02 -8.53 6.82
CA ILE A 107 -3.48 -8.46 6.71
C ILE A 107 -4.06 -9.84 6.36
N ASP A 108 -5.30 -10.09 6.75
CA ASP A 108 -6.00 -11.33 6.47
C ASP A 108 -6.57 -11.40 5.05
N ASP A 109 -6.98 -12.59 4.57
CA ASP A 109 -7.46 -12.79 3.19
C ASP A 109 -8.74 -11.98 2.88
N ASP A 110 -9.63 -11.86 3.85
CA ASP A 110 -10.83 -11.04 3.73
C ASP A 110 -10.50 -9.55 3.62
N ALA A 111 -9.44 -9.10 4.30
CA ALA A 111 -8.96 -7.73 4.20
C ALA A 111 -8.30 -7.45 2.85
N ILE A 112 -7.57 -8.41 2.27
CA ILE A 112 -7.03 -8.27 0.90
C ILE A 112 -8.17 -8.17 -0.12
N THR A 113 -9.19 -9.03 0.02
CA THR A 113 -10.39 -8.97 -0.83
C THR A 113 -11.09 -7.62 -0.71
N ALA A 114 -11.33 -7.16 0.52
CA ALA A 114 -11.93 -5.84 0.74
C ALA A 114 -11.07 -4.71 0.17
N LEU A 115 -9.73 -4.79 0.28
CA LEU A 115 -8.80 -3.79 -0.26
C LEU A 115 -8.93 -3.66 -1.77
N THR A 116 -8.92 -4.81 -2.48
CA THR A 116 -8.98 -4.85 -3.94
C THR A 116 -10.36 -4.53 -4.49
N GLU A 117 -11.43 -4.89 -3.77
CA GLU A 117 -12.81 -4.66 -4.23
C GLU A 117 -13.39 -3.29 -3.83
N ARG A 118 -12.92 -2.70 -2.70
CA ARG A 118 -13.52 -1.49 -2.16
C ARG A 118 -12.62 -0.25 -2.24
N LEU A 119 -11.29 -0.38 -2.04
CA LEU A 119 -10.38 0.77 -2.07
C LEU A 119 -9.65 0.95 -3.40
N PHE A 120 -9.28 -0.13 -4.10
CA PHE A 120 -8.62 -0.01 -5.41
C PHE A 120 -9.48 0.75 -6.44
N PRO A 121 -10.81 0.52 -6.54
CA PRO A 121 -11.65 1.29 -7.47
C PRO A 121 -11.72 2.79 -7.18
N LEU A 122 -11.36 3.21 -5.96
CA LEU A 122 -11.32 4.62 -5.56
C LEU A 122 -9.93 5.25 -5.77
N ALA A 123 -8.90 4.42 -5.93
CA ALA A 123 -7.53 4.89 -6.03
C ALA A 123 -7.22 5.40 -7.45
N GLU A 124 -6.59 6.56 -7.53
CA GLU A 124 -5.98 7.05 -8.77
C GLU A 124 -4.65 6.35 -9.03
N VAL A 125 -3.89 6.11 -7.95
CA VAL A 125 -2.61 5.41 -7.99
C VAL A 125 -2.51 4.42 -6.84
N ILE A 126 -2.07 3.21 -7.13
CA ILE A 126 -1.63 2.26 -6.11
C ILE A 126 -0.10 2.14 -6.14
N THR A 127 0.54 1.95 -4.96
CA THR A 127 2.01 1.98 -4.84
C THR A 127 2.58 0.69 -4.23
N PRO A 128 2.36 -0.49 -4.85
CA PRO A 128 2.88 -1.74 -4.33
C PRO A 128 4.42 -1.81 -4.49
N ASN A 129 5.09 -2.48 -3.54
CA ASN A 129 6.46 -2.95 -3.74
C ASN A 129 6.47 -4.23 -4.60
N ILE A 130 7.67 -4.72 -4.98
CA ILE A 130 7.79 -5.94 -5.82
C ILE A 130 7.06 -7.14 -5.18
N PRO A 131 7.27 -7.52 -3.90
CA PRO A 131 6.52 -8.62 -3.28
C PRO A 131 5.00 -8.42 -3.28
N GLU A 132 4.52 -7.21 -3.04
CA GLU A 132 3.10 -6.87 -3.09
C GLU A 132 2.54 -6.95 -4.52
N THR A 133 3.33 -6.54 -5.52
CA THR A 133 2.96 -6.68 -6.93
C THR A 133 2.85 -8.14 -7.34
N GLU A 134 3.77 -8.99 -6.90
CA GLU A 134 3.70 -10.45 -7.13
C GLU A 134 2.44 -11.05 -6.52
N VAL A 135 2.05 -10.62 -5.31
CA VAL A 135 0.78 -11.01 -4.68
C VAL A 135 -0.43 -10.60 -5.54
N LEU A 136 -0.42 -9.38 -6.06
CA LEU A 136 -1.51 -8.90 -6.93
C LEU A 136 -1.59 -9.70 -8.23
N LEU A 137 -0.46 -10.07 -8.83
CA LEU A 137 -0.42 -10.95 -10.01
C LEU A 137 -1.00 -12.33 -9.72
N ASP A 138 -0.65 -12.92 -8.57
CA ASP A 138 -1.22 -14.20 -8.13
C ASP A 138 -2.73 -14.12 -7.96
N LEU A 139 -3.24 -13.03 -7.37
CA LEU A 139 -4.68 -12.77 -7.24
C LEU A 139 -5.39 -12.69 -8.60
N ILE A 140 -4.76 -12.02 -9.55
CA ILE A 140 -5.28 -11.88 -10.93
C ILE A 140 -5.32 -13.24 -11.63
N ALA A 141 -4.25 -14.02 -11.52
CA ALA A 141 -4.12 -15.32 -12.17
C ALA A 141 -5.04 -16.39 -11.57
N HIS A 142 -5.24 -16.38 -10.25
CA HIS A 142 -5.90 -17.45 -9.51
C HIS A 142 -7.16 -16.97 -8.79
N ARG A 143 -8.10 -16.34 -9.50
CA ARG A 143 -9.38 -15.88 -8.93
C ARG A 143 -10.03 -16.95 -8.05
N GLY A 144 -9.87 -16.83 -6.71
CA GLY A 144 -10.48 -17.71 -5.70
C GLY A 144 -9.52 -18.72 -5.03
N ALA A 145 -8.22 -18.67 -5.27
CA ALA A 145 -7.24 -19.46 -4.51
C ALA A 145 -6.94 -18.81 -3.15
N SER A 146 -6.74 -19.63 -2.11
CA SER A 146 -6.36 -19.16 -0.76
C SER A 146 -5.01 -18.45 -0.80
N LEU A 147 -4.97 -17.23 -0.25
CA LEU A 147 -3.77 -16.37 -0.16
C LEU A 147 -2.91 -16.75 1.06
N ASP A 148 -2.78 -18.04 1.38
CA ASP A 148 -1.96 -18.49 2.49
C ASP A 148 -0.45 -18.33 2.16
N PRO A 149 0.29 -17.41 2.83
CA PRO A 149 1.71 -17.21 2.56
C PRO A 149 2.58 -18.45 2.80
N ALA A 150 2.15 -19.37 3.68
CA ALA A 150 2.84 -20.62 3.90
C ALA A 150 2.77 -21.53 2.65
N LYS A 151 1.67 -21.45 1.89
CA LYS A 151 1.52 -22.13 0.61
C LYS A 151 2.29 -21.41 -0.51
N TRP A 152 2.55 -20.11 -0.37
CA TRP A 152 3.31 -19.34 -1.35
C TRP A 152 4.78 -19.76 -1.45
N ALA A 153 5.39 -20.21 -0.35
CA ALA A 153 6.78 -20.68 -0.33
C ALA A 153 6.96 -22.05 -0.98
N GLU A 154 5.88 -22.85 -1.09
CA GLU A 154 5.90 -24.22 -1.61
C GLU A 154 5.39 -24.34 -3.05
N ASP A 155 4.77 -23.28 -3.60
CA ASP A 155 4.16 -23.32 -4.93
C ASP A 155 5.22 -23.10 -6.03
N THR A 156 5.56 -24.19 -6.72
CA THR A 156 6.53 -24.20 -7.83
C THR A 156 5.99 -23.54 -9.11
N ASP A 157 4.68 -23.29 -9.21
CA ASP A 157 4.07 -22.64 -10.38
C ASP A 157 4.20 -21.10 -10.35
N ARG A 158 4.75 -20.53 -9.27
CA ARG A 158 4.98 -19.07 -9.10
C ARG A 158 6.13 -18.50 -9.94
N GLU A 159 6.82 -19.29 -10.72
CA GLU A 159 7.91 -18.80 -11.58
C GLU A 159 7.39 -17.76 -12.61
N SER A 160 6.10 -17.82 -12.95
CA SER A 160 5.44 -16.91 -13.91
C SER A 160 5.07 -15.54 -13.33
N THR A 161 4.98 -15.41 -12.00
CA THR A 161 4.59 -14.15 -11.33
C THR A 161 5.78 -13.42 -10.69
N ARG A 162 6.99 -14.01 -10.71
CA ARG A 162 8.19 -13.42 -10.12
C ARG A 162 8.75 -12.28 -10.99
N ILE A 163 9.02 -11.17 -10.34
CA ILE A 163 9.61 -9.98 -10.97
C ILE A 163 11.13 -10.03 -10.81
N VAL A 164 11.83 -10.51 -11.84
CA VAL A 164 13.29 -10.71 -11.82
C VAL A 164 14.04 -9.84 -12.86
N SER A 165 13.33 -9.01 -13.60
CA SER A 165 13.88 -8.13 -14.64
C SER A 165 13.02 -6.89 -14.83
N ASP A 166 13.57 -5.87 -15.47
CA ASP A 166 12.86 -4.64 -15.83
C ASP A 166 11.66 -4.93 -16.73
N THR A 167 11.80 -5.81 -17.71
CA THR A 167 10.70 -6.23 -18.59
C THR A 167 9.58 -6.91 -17.79
N ALA A 168 9.93 -7.79 -16.84
CA ALA A 168 8.93 -8.43 -15.97
C ALA A 168 8.21 -7.39 -15.08
N MET A 169 8.92 -6.36 -14.63
CA MET A 169 8.33 -5.28 -13.83
C MET A 169 7.38 -4.40 -14.66
N GLU A 170 7.72 -4.12 -15.94
CA GLU A 170 6.83 -3.41 -16.86
C GLU A 170 5.57 -4.21 -17.17
N ASP A 171 5.71 -5.52 -17.46
CA ASP A 171 4.58 -6.41 -17.69
C ASP A 171 3.69 -6.55 -16.45
N ALA A 172 4.29 -6.63 -15.27
CA ALA A 172 3.58 -6.65 -13.99
C ALA A 172 2.78 -5.36 -13.74
N GLY A 173 3.43 -4.20 -13.88
CA GLY A 173 2.79 -2.89 -13.73
C GLY A 173 1.63 -2.71 -14.69
N ARG A 174 1.80 -3.12 -15.96
CA ARG A 174 0.74 -3.11 -16.97
C ARG A 174 -0.42 -4.02 -16.57
N THR A 175 -0.14 -5.28 -16.24
CA THR A 175 -1.16 -6.28 -15.89
C THR A 175 -2.01 -5.83 -14.69
N VAL A 176 -1.36 -5.33 -13.64
CA VAL A 176 -2.05 -4.83 -12.45
C VAL A 176 -2.88 -3.58 -12.77
N SER A 177 -2.31 -2.64 -13.54
CA SER A 177 -3.00 -1.40 -13.94
C SER A 177 -4.25 -1.69 -14.80
N GLU A 178 -4.13 -2.54 -15.81
CA GLU A 178 -5.23 -2.90 -16.67
C GLU A 178 -6.34 -3.65 -15.93
N HIS A 179 -5.96 -4.51 -14.96
CA HIS A 179 -6.91 -5.29 -14.17
C HIS A 179 -7.72 -4.42 -13.19
N TYR A 180 -7.05 -3.53 -12.46
CA TYR A 180 -7.71 -2.70 -11.43
C TYR A 180 -8.16 -1.33 -11.93
N GLY A 181 -7.78 -0.92 -13.14
CA GLY A 181 -8.21 0.32 -13.76
C GLY A 181 -7.63 1.58 -13.13
N CYS A 182 -6.44 1.50 -12.51
CA CYS A 182 -5.75 2.63 -11.90
C CYS A 182 -4.27 2.67 -12.29
N ALA A 183 -3.60 3.80 -12.08
CA ALA A 183 -2.14 3.86 -12.25
C ALA A 183 -1.44 3.03 -11.18
N VAL A 184 -0.28 2.47 -11.51
CA VAL A 184 0.50 1.61 -10.62
C VAL A 184 1.93 2.12 -10.54
N LEU A 185 2.38 2.47 -9.34
CA LEU A 185 3.78 2.73 -9.05
C LEU A 185 4.40 1.50 -8.38
N VAL A 186 5.06 0.65 -9.15
CA VAL A 186 5.81 -0.48 -8.60
C VAL A 186 7.10 0.03 -7.97
N LYS A 187 7.22 -0.11 -6.63
CA LYS A 187 8.41 0.32 -5.89
C LYS A 187 9.53 -0.71 -6.05
N GLY A 188 10.68 -0.29 -6.54
CA GLY A 188 11.86 -1.12 -6.77
C GLY A 188 12.67 -1.40 -5.50
N GLY A 189 13.92 -1.84 -5.68
CA GLY A 189 14.88 -2.04 -4.58
C GLY A 189 14.92 -3.44 -3.97
N HIS A 190 13.99 -4.33 -4.29
CA HIS A 190 13.93 -5.72 -3.78
C HIS A 190 14.63 -6.73 -4.71
N GLY A 191 15.94 -6.56 -4.93
CA GLY A 191 16.73 -7.60 -5.62
C GLY A 191 16.97 -7.39 -7.12
N VAL A 192 16.37 -6.40 -7.75
CA VAL A 192 16.73 -5.90 -9.07
C VAL A 192 17.92 -4.93 -8.93
N ALA A 193 18.79 -4.84 -9.92
CA ALA A 193 20.13 -4.22 -9.83
C ALA A 193 20.14 -2.77 -9.31
N ASP A 194 19.05 -2.00 -9.48
CA ASP A 194 18.93 -0.61 -9.10
C ASP A 194 17.70 -0.34 -8.20
N ALA A 195 17.73 0.76 -7.44
CA ALA A 195 16.59 1.25 -6.65
C ALA A 195 15.67 2.12 -7.53
N SER A 196 15.28 1.61 -8.69
CA SER A 196 14.42 2.32 -9.64
C SER A 196 12.97 1.87 -9.47
N ASP A 197 12.04 2.84 -9.45
CA ASP A 197 10.61 2.60 -9.42
C ASP A 197 10.04 2.65 -10.84
N LEU A 198 8.93 1.96 -11.08
CA LEU A 198 8.21 1.97 -12.34
C LEU A 198 6.81 2.54 -12.15
N LEU A 199 6.51 3.66 -12.78
CA LEU A 199 5.13 4.16 -12.90
C LEU A 199 4.53 3.66 -14.22
N TYR A 200 3.43 2.91 -14.13
CA TYR A 200 2.59 2.57 -15.27
C TYR A 200 1.27 3.35 -15.17
N ALA A 201 1.06 4.26 -16.11
CA ALA A 201 -0.13 5.10 -16.16
C ALA A 201 -0.49 5.40 -17.63
N ASP A 202 -1.79 5.43 -17.95
CA ASP A 202 -2.31 5.76 -19.29
C ASP A 202 -1.69 4.93 -20.44
N GLY A 203 -1.36 3.67 -20.15
CA GLY A 203 -0.72 2.76 -21.11
C GLY A 203 0.79 2.99 -21.32
N VAL A 204 1.41 3.85 -20.51
CA VAL A 204 2.83 4.21 -20.62
C VAL A 204 3.61 3.78 -19.37
N ALA A 205 4.72 3.08 -19.59
CA ALA A 205 5.70 2.77 -18.55
C ALA A 205 6.73 3.91 -18.45
N THR A 206 6.91 4.45 -17.24
CA THR A 206 7.87 5.51 -16.95
C THR A 206 8.78 5.08 -15.80
N TRP A 207 10.07 4.98 -16.05
CA TRP A 207 11.07 4.64 -15.05
C TRP A 207 11.51 5.87 -14.24
N ILE A 208 11.47 5.73 -12.92
CA ILE A 208 11.96 6.73 -11.96
C ILE A 208 13.25 6.18 -11.37
N HIS A 209 14.39 6.63 -11.89
CA HIS A 209 15.70 6.12 -11.49
C HIS A 209 16.11 6.64 -10.12
N GLY A 210 16.37 5.72 -9.20
CA GLY A 210 16.91 5.99 -7.88
C GLY A 210 18.34 5.47 -7.73
N VAL A 211 19.11 6.12 -6.87
CA VAL A 211 20.45 5.64 -6.49
C VAL A 211 20.30 4.75 -5.27
N ARG A 212 20.78 3.51 -5.35
CA ARG A 212 20.79 2.58 -4.21
C ARG A 212 21.70 3.11 -3.10
N VAL A 213 21.11 3.28 -1.92
CA VAL A 213 21.85 3.58 -0.70
C VAL A 213 22.10 2.27 0.04
N ASP A 214 23.37 1.88 0.18
CA ASP A 214 23.74 0.69 0.95
C ASP A 214 23.65 0.98 2.45
N ASN A 215 22.49 0.71 3.02
CA ASN A 215 22.19 0.93 4.43
C ASN A 215 21.34 -0.24 4.97
N PRO A 216 21.76 -0.92 6.05
CA PRO A 216 20.97 -1.99 6.65
C PRO A 216 19.67 -1.52 7.32
N ASN A 217 19.54 -0.22 7.60
CA ASN A 217 18.34 0.36 8.21
C ASN A 217 17.30 0.67 7.12
N THR A 218 16.44 -0.31 6.83
CA THR A 218 15.39 -0.21 5.82
C THR A 218 14.01 0.11 6.40
N HIS A 219 13.92 0.41 7.70
CA HIS A 219 12.64 0.75 8.34
C HIS A 219 12.03 2.02 7.73
N GLY A 220 10.82 1.90 7.21
CA GLY A 220 10.09 3.00 6.59
C GLY A 220 10.54 3.39 5.18
N THR A 221 11.36 2.58 4.52
CA THR A 221 11.82 2.86 3.16
C THR A 221 10.89 2.31 2.06
N GLY A 222 9.85 1.59 2.44
CA GLY A 222 8.86 1.04 1.50
C GLY A 222 8.83 -0.46 1.45
#